data_b9f25e71696f4241c047aac2640eab3b
#
_entry.id   b9f25e71696f4241c047aac2640eab3b
#
_cell.length_a   1.000
_cell.length_b   1.000
_cell.length_c   1.000
_cell.angle_alpha   90.00
_cell.angle_beta   90.00
_cell.angle_gamma   90.00
#
_symmetry.space_group_name_H-M   'P 1'
#
loop_
_entity.id
_entity.type
_entity.pdbx_description
1 polymer ?
#
loop_
_entity_poly.entity_id
_entity_poly.type
_entity_poly.pdbx_seq_one_letter_code
_entity_poly.pdbx_strand_id
1 'polypeptide(L)'
;MNDFFSLINGIFKKNISVLDRGLAYGDGVFETMCWRVSKSHKLQIYGVEYWERHLERLKMGCDKIKLPMPSKALLNSYKNKILKKSLESEINQGVLKIIITRGVGGRGYKYESNLKPTIIFLSFPAKTIDKKHYNIGVKVKLCKTDISENKRISGIKHLNRLDSVIARSEWDDNYFEGLFVDKSGNLLEGTMTNIFFIKKKGFVFS
;
A
#
# COMPACT_ATOMS: atom_id res chain seq x y z
N MET A 1 -5.66 -13.87 -16.81
CA MET A 1 -6.65 -14.17 -15.76
C MET A 1 -6.22 -13.53 -14.46
N ASN A 2 -7.14 -13.07 -13.62
CA ASN A 2 -6.85 -12.25 -12.46
C ASN A 2 -6.21 -13.08 -11.34
N ASP A 3 -4.92 -12.95 -11.21
CA ASP A 3 -4.14 -13.69 -10.21
C ASP A 3 -4.13 -12.97 -8.85
N PHE A 4 -5.27 -12.47 -8.41
CA PHE A 4 -5.38 -11.84 -7.10
C PHE A 4 -6.69 -12.18 -6.40
N PHE A 5 -6.67 -12.13 -5.06
CA PHE A 5 -7.86 -12.25 -4.22
C PHE A 5 -8.25 -10.90 -3.64
N SER A 6 -9.55 -10.67 -3.54
CA SER A 6 -10.14 -9.48 -2.95
C SER A 6 -11.14 -9.86 -1.88
N LEU A 7 -10.98 -9.30 -0.68
CA LEU A 7 -11.87 -9.44 0.47
C LEU A 7 -12.32 -8.04 0.90
N ILE A 8 -13.61 -7.77 0.81
CA ILE A 8 -14.19 -6.47 1.13
C ILE A 8 -15.20 -6.65 2.27
N ASN A 9 -14.94 -6.00 3.41
CA ASN A 9 -15.75 -6.14 4.62
C ASN A 9 -15.98 -7.62 5.02
N GLY A 10 -14.95 -8.45 4.87
CA GLY A 10 -14.97 -9.87 5.21
C GLY A 10 -15.64 -10.79 4.19
N ILE A 11 -16.07 -10.28 3.04
CA ILE A 11 -16.70 -11.05 1.96
C ILE A 11 -15.79 -11.05 0.72
N PHE A 12 -15.56 -12.22 0.11
CA PHE A 12 -14.85 -12.31 -1.17
C PHE A 12 -15.71 -11.73 -2.29
N LYS A 13 -15.34 -10.54 -2.74
CA LYS A 13 -16.01 -9.85 -3.86
C LYS A 13 -15.04 -8.83 -4.48
N LYS A 14 -15.34 -8.34 -5.68
CA LYS A 14 -14.48 -7.41 -6.43
C LYS A 14 -15.08 -6.01 -6.60
N ASN A 15 -16.27 -5.76 -6.07
CA ASN A 15 -17.03 -4.53 -6.29
C ASN A 15 -17.20 -3.74 -4.99
N ILE A 16 -17.08 -2.43 -5.09
CA ILE A 16 -17.46 -1.46 -4.04
C ILE A 16 -18.56 -0.55 -4.57
N SER A 17 -19.23 0.15 -3.68
CA SER A 17 -20.24 1.16 -4.06
C SER A 17 -19.59 2.31 -4.84
N VAL A 18 -20.26 2.81 -5.87
CA VAL A 18 -19.85 4.05 -6.57
C VAL A 18 -19.90 5.27 -5.66
N LEU A 19 -20.63 5.21 -4.54
CA LEU A 19 -20.72 6.24 -3.52
C LEU A 19 -19.68 6.08 -2.40
N ASP A 20 -18.73 5.11 -2.55
CA ASP A 20 -17.63 5.00 -1.60
C ASP A 20 -16.72 6.25 -1.69
N ARG A 21 -16.50 6.88 -0.54
CA ARG A 21 -15.76 8.15 -0.47
C ARG A 21 -14.28 7.98 -0.83
N GLY A 22 -13.73 6.77 -0.67
CA GLY A 22 -12.39 6.45 -1.15
C GLY A 22 -12.29 6.54 -2.66
N LEU A 23 -13.32 6.07 -3.39
CA LEU A 23 -13.41 6.20 -4.85
C LEU A 23 -13.65 7.66 -5.27
N ALA A 24 -14.60 8.36 -4.63
CA ALA A 24 -15.03 9.68 -5.06
C ALA A 24 -14.04 10.80 -4.69
N TYR A 25 -13.33 10.67 -3.55
CA TYR A 25 -12.54 11.77 -2.96
C TYR A 25 -11.13 11.36 -2.51
N GLY A 26 -10.74 10.10 -2.66
CA GLY A 26 -9.50 9.60 -2.06
C GLY A 26 -9.54 9.60 -0.52
N ASP A 27 -10.74 9.59 0.08
CA ASP A 27 -10.95 9.68 1.54
C ASP A 27 -10.66 8.33 2.20
N GLY A 28 -9.37 8.06 2.39
CA GLY A 28 -8.89 6.81 2.97
C GLY A 28 -7.37 6.68 3.00
N VAL A 29 -6.92 5.60 3.58
CA VAL A 29 -5.52 5.24 3.78
C VAL A 29 -5.26 3.82 3.31
N PHE A 30 -3.99 3.47 3.07
CA PHE A 30 -3.64 2.12 2.65
C PHE A 30 -2.26 1.69 3.17
N GLU A 31 -2.04 0.38 3.17
CA GLU A 31 -0.75 -0.26 3.40
C GLU A 31 -0.47 -1.33 2.36
N THR A 32 0.81 -1.58 2.11
CA THR A 32 1.28 -2.62 1.19
C THR A 32 2.43 -3.36 1.86
N MET A 33 2.30 -4.66 1.99
CA MET A 33 3.19 -5.50 2.79
C MET A 33 3.54 -6.77 2.02
N CYS A 34 4.77 -7.26 2.19
CA CYS A 34 5.12 -8.58 1.73
C CYS A 34 4.59 -9.64 2.70
N TRP A 35 4.20 -10.79 2.17
CA TRP A 35 3.84 -11.96 2.96
C TRP A 35 4.41 -13.23 2.34
N ARG A 36 4.70 -14.20 3.18
CA ARG A 36 5.19 -15.52 2.76
C ARG A 36 4.82 -16.60 3.76
N VAL A 37 4.80 -17.82 3.28
CA VAL A 37 4.71 -19.02 4.14
C VAL A 37 6.07 -19.36 4.66
N SER A 38 6.20 -19.51 5.97
CA SER A 38 7.36 -20.11 6.60
C SER A 38 7.11 -21.62 6.74
N LYS A 39 7.99 -22.44 6.20
CA LYS A 39 7.99 -23.89 6.44
C LYS A 39 8.73 -24.16 7.77
N SER A 40 8.05 -23.98 8.88
CA SER A 40 8.55 -24.44 10.18
C SER A 40 7.80 -25.70 10.57
N HIS A 41 8.55 -26.81 10.76
CA HIS A 41 8.16 -28.10 11.34
C HIS A 41 6.65 -28.29 11.63
N LYS A 42 5.90 -28.85 10.68
CA LYS A 42 4.50 -29.32 10.78
C LYS A 42 3.36 -28.27 10.78
N LEU A 43 3.61 -26.98 10.89
CA LEU A 43 2.58 -25.94 10.78
C LEU A 43 2.95 -24.97 9.63
N GLN A 44 2.03 -24.78 8.67
CA GLN A 44 2.15 -23.70 7.70
C GLN A 44 1.82 -22.38 8.42
N ILE A 45 2.88 -21.67 8.84
CA ILE A 45 2.72 -20.33 9.42
C ILE A 45 2.95 -19.33 8.28
N TYR A 46 1.92 -18.61 7.90
CA TYR A 46 2.05 -17.47 7.00
C TYR A 46 2.28 -16.20 7.82
N GLY A 47 3.37 -15.51 7.49
CA GLY A 47 3.74 -14.25 8.10
C GLY A 47 3.59 -13.09 7.13
N VAL A 48 3.00 -11.99 7.59
CA VAL A 48 3.09 -10.68 6.93
C VAL A 48 4.25 -9.95 7.57
N GLU A 49 5.21 -9.52 6.76
CA GLU A 49 6.40 -8.83 7.25
C GLU A 49 6.00 -7.51 7.90
N TYR A 50 6.56 -7.25 9.09
CA TYR A 50 6.34 -6.03 9.87
C TYR A 50 4.86 -5.66 10.11
N TRP A 51 3.97 -6.67 10.22
CA TRP A 51 2.52 -6.49 10.37
C TRP A 51 2.13 -5.43 11.40
N GLU A 52 2.72 -5.49 12.61
CA GLU A 52 2.41 -4.55 13.69
C GLU A 52 2.78 -3.11 13.33
N ARG A 53 3.97 -2.89 12.77
CA ARG A 53 4.41 -1.56 12.33
C ARG A 53 3.53 -0.98 11.23
N HIS A 54 3.06 -1.83 10.31
CA HIS A 54 2.12 -1.41 9.28
C HIS A 54 0.76 -1.02 9.86
N LEU A 55 0.27 -1.75 10.88
CA LEU A 55 -0.95 -1.38 11.57
C LEU A 55 -0.81 -0.08 12.36
N GLU A 56 0.33 0.17 12.99
CA GLU A 56 0.64 1.43 13.68
C GLU A 56 0.60 2.60 12.69
N ARG A 57 1.27 2.49 11.53
CA ARG A 57 1.26 3.52 10.50
C ARG A 57 -0.13 3.73 9.89
N LEU A 58 -0.88 2.64 9.67
CA LEU A 58 -2.27 2.70 9.21
C LEU A 58 -3.15 3.45 10.21
N LYS A 59 -2.96 3.18 11.52
CA LYS A 59 -3.65 3.88 12.61
C LYS A 59 -3.31 5.37 12.62
N MET A 60 -2.02 5.73 12.54
CA MET A 60 -1.60 7.14 12.45
C MET A 60 -2.28 7.85 11.26
N GLY A 61 -2.38 7.18 10.12
CA GLY A 61 -3.08 7.69 8.95
C GLY A 61 -4.56 7.90 9.21
N CYS A 62 -5.23 6.91 9.79
CA CYS A 62 -6.65 7.00 10.17
C CYS A 62 -6.90 8.14 11.15
N ASP A 63 -6.10 8.25 12.21
CA ASP A 63 -6.23 9.31 13.23
C ASP A 63 -6.08 10.70 12.59
N LYS A 64 -5.10 10.87 11.69
CA LYS A 64 -4.80 12.16 11.05
C LYS A 64 -5.94 12.67 10.16
N ILE A 65 -6.67 11.77 9.49
CA ILE A 65 -7.85 12.11 8.68
C ILE A 65 -9.18 11.89 9.42
N LYS A 66 -9.12 11.59 10.72
CA LYS A 66 -10.30 11.30 11.57
C LYS A 66 -11.17 10.18 10.99
N LEU A 67 -10.54 9.12 10.51
CA LEU A 67 -11.19 7.92 10.00
C LEU A 67 -11.23 6.87 11.11
N PRO A 68 -12.39 6.28 11.45
CA PRO A 68 -12.45 5.23 12.46
C PRO A 68 -11.57 4.04 12.07
N MET A 69 -10.56 3.73 12.91
CA MET A 69 -9.69 2.58 12.68
C MET A 69 -10.43 1.28 13.05
N PRO A 70 -10.51 0.29 12.15
CA PRO A 70 -11.05 -1.02 12.49
C PRO A 70 -10.22 -1.71 13.58
N SER A 71 -10.85 -2.54 14.39
CA SER A 71 -10.13 -3.26 15.47
C SER A 71 -9.04 -4.18 14.91
N LYS A 72 -7.94 -4.30 15.63
CA LYS A 72 -6.83 -5.21 15.28
C LYS A 72 -7.31 -6.66 15.13
N ALA A 73 -8.25 -7.09 15.96
CA ALA A 73 -8.84 -8.44 15.88
C ALA A 73 -9.55 -8.66 14.54
N LEU A 74 -10.33 -7.66 14.08
CA LEU A 74 -11.01 -7.72 12.79
C LEU A 74 -10.01 -7.76 11.63
N LEU A 75 -8.99 -6.89 11.65
CA LEU A 75 -7.95 -6.86 10.61
C LEU A 75 -7.16 -8.18 10.58
N ASN A 76 -6.84 -8.77 11.71
CA ASN A 76 -6.21 -10.09 11.80
C ASN A 76 -7.11 -11.20 11.22
N SER A 77 -8.40 -11.16 11.50
CA SER A 77 -9.37 -12.12 10.94
C SER A 77 -9.39 -12.02 9.41
N TYR A 78 -9.47 -10.82 8.85
CA TYR A 78 -9.49 -10.62 7.40
C TYR A 78 -8.16 -10.99 6.73
N LYS A 79 -7.04 -10.63 7.34
CA LYS A 79 -5.70 -11.08 6.91
C LYS A 79 -5.64 -12.60 6.81
N ASN A 80 -6.01 -13.29 7.88
CA ASN A 80 -5.94 -14.76 7.91
C ASN A 80 -6.86 -15.39 6.86
N LYS A 81 -8.06 -14.83 6.69
CA LYS A 81 -9.05 -15.32 5.71
C LYS A 81 -8.55 -15.20 4.27
N ILE A 82 -7.98 -14.05 3.89
CA ILE A 82 -7.48 -13.85 2.52
C ILE A 82 -6.20 -14.63 2.25
N LEU A 83 -5.28 -14.71 3.22
CA LEU A 83 -4.06 -15.49 3.05
C LEU A 83 -4.33 -16.99 2.99
N LYS A 84 -5.29 -17.50 3.78
CA LYS A 84 -5.75 -18.89 3.65
C LYS A 84 -6.25 -19.16 2.23
N LYS A 85 -7.04 -18.26 1.66
CA LYS A 85 -7.54 -18.38 0.27
C LYS A 85 -6.41 -18.37 -0.76
N SER A 86 -5.38 -17.56 -0.55
CA SER A 86 -4.19 -17.54 -1.41
C SER A 86 -3.46 -18.88 -1.37
N LEU A 87 -3.28 -19.46 -0.18
CA LEU A 87 -2.64 -20.77 -0.01
C LEU A 87 -3.42 -21.91 -0.64
N GLU A 88 -4.75 -21.92 -0.53
CA GLU A 88 -5.63 -22.88 -1.20
C GLU A 88 -5.48 -22.84 -2.73
N SER A 89 -4.94 -21.74 -3.26
CA SER A 89 -4.64 -21.54 -4.68
C SER A 89 -3.14 -21.61 -4.98
N GLU A 90 -2.36 -22.29 -4.12
CA GLU A 90 -0.93 -22.54 -4.28
C GLU A 90 -0.02 -21.28 -4.30
N ILE A 91 -0.56 -20.11 -3.94
CA ILE A 91 0.22 -18.89 -3.78
C ILE A 91 0.84 -18.90 -2.39
N ASN A 92 2.16 -19.05 -2.32
CA ASN A 92 2.92 -19.21 -1.07
C ASN A 92 3.64 -17.93 -0.61
N GLN A 93 3.68 -16.92 -1.46
CA GLN A 93 4.27 -15.60 -1.18
C GLN A 93 3.66 -14.53 -2.07
N GLY A 94 3.63 -13.31 -1.58
CA GLY A 94 3.03 -12.24 -2.35
C GLY A 94 3.01 -10.90 -1.67
N VAL A 95 2.13 -10.04 -2.17
CA VAL A 95 1.89 -8.71 -1.66
C VAL A 95 0.47 -8.66 -1.10
N LEU A 96 0.34 -8.27 0.16
CA LEU A 96 -0.92 -7.95 0.80
C LEU A 96 -1.10 -6.44 0.81
N LYS A 97 -2.21 -5.95 0.25
CA LYS A 97 -2.59 -4.55 0.31
C LYS A 97 -3.85 -4.41 1.15
N ILE A 98 -3.83 -3.47 2.10
CA ILE A 98 -4.99 -3.06 2.89
C ILE A 98 -5.38 -1.67 2.44
N ILE A 99 -6.67 -1.44 2.22
CA ILE A 99 -7.23 -0.13 1.98
C ILE A 99 -8.37 0.06 2.98
N ILE A 100 -8.40 1.21 3.65
CA ILE A 100 -9.52 1.61 4.51
C ILE A 100 -10.02 2.95 3.99
N THR A 101 -11.27 2.97 3.54
CA THR A 101 -11.95 4.21 3.15
C THR A 101 -12.94 4.61 4.24
N ARG A 102 -13.42 5.86 4.17
CA ARG A 102 -14.51 6.29 5.07
C ARG A 102 -15.84 5.56 4.81
N GLY A 103 -15.92 4.81 3.71
CA GLY A 103 -17.11 4.06 3.32
C GLY A 103 -18.08 4.87 2.44
N VAL A 104 -19.28 4.33 2.34
CA VAL A 104 -20.34 4.91 1.51
C VAL A 104 -20.90 6.16 2.19
N GLY A 105 -20.90 7.28 1.49
CA GLY A 105 -21.36 8.57 2.00
C GLY A 105 -22.19 9.36 1.00
N GLY A 106 -22.71 10.50 1.44
CA GLY A 106 -23.46 11.44 0.62
C GLY A 106 -22.56 12.30 -0.29
N ARG A 107 -23.18 13.27 -0.97
CA ARG A 107 -22.50 14.25 -1.82
C ARG A 107 -21.69 15.26 -0.99
N GLY A 108 -20.59 15.69 -1.56
CA GLY A 108 -19.75 16.74 -1.02
C GLY A 108 -18.77 16.28 0.05
N TYR A 109 -18.01 17.22 0.60
CA TYR A 109 -16.87 16.92 1.46
C TYR A 109 -17.25 16.70 2.92
N LYS A 110 -18.38 17.25 3.37
CA LYS A 110 -18.92 16.97 4.70
C LYS A 110 -19.34 15.50 4.77
N TYR A 111 -18.98 14.83 5.85
CA TYR A 111 -19.37 13.45 6.11
C TYR A 111 -20.06 13.32 7.46
N GLU A 112 -20.90 12.32 7.59
CA GLU A 112 -21.57 11.96 8.84
C GLU A 112 -20.60 11.17 9.73
N SER A 113 -20.69 11.38 11.04
CA SER A 113 -19.80 10.73 12.03
C SER A 113 -20.03 9.22 12.18
N ASN A 114 -21.18 8.73 11.76
CA ASN A 114 -21.61 7.32 11.89
C ASN A 114 -21.28 6.45 10.66
N LEU A 115 -20.58 6.98 9.67
CA LEU A 115 -20.20 6.18 8.49
C LEU A 115 -19.36 4.97 8.88
N LYS A 116 -19.68 3.83 8.28
CA LYS A 116 -18.93 2.59 8.47
C LYS A 116 -17.81 2.51 7.43
N PRO A 117 -16.54 2.37 7.85
CA PRO A 117 -15.43 2.22 6.92
C PRO A 117 -15.61 1.04 5.97
N THR A 118 -15.18 1.21 4.72
CA THR A 118 -14.98 0.07 3.81
C THR A 118 -13.55 -0.43 4.00
N ILE A 119 -13.42 -1.71 4.33
CA ILE A 119 -12.14 -2.38 4.57
C ILE A 119 -11.89 -3.34 3.42
N ILE A 120 -10.82 -3.11 2.66
CA ILE A 120 -10.46 -3.89 1.49
C ILE A 120 -9.11 -4.55 1.74
N PHE A 121 -9.04 -5.85 1.58
CA PHE A 121 -7.81 -6.62 1.50
C PHE A 121 -7.64 -7.16 0.11
N LEU A 122 -6.45 -6.99 -0.47
CA LEU A 122 -6.06 -7.55 -1.75
C LEU A 122 -4.80 -8.39 -1.54
N SER A 123 -4.80 -9.61 -2.05
CA SER A 123 -3.62 -10.48 -2.07
C SER A 123 -3.20 -10.74 -3.51
N PHE A 124 -1.99 -10.34 -3.84
CA PHE A 124 -1.37 -10.56 -5.14
C PHE A 124 -0.22 -11.56 -5.01
N PRO A 125 0.02 -12.43 -5.98
CA PRO A 125 1.24 -13.24 -6.00
C PRO A 125 2.48 -12.35 -6.12
N ALA A 126 3.60 -12.82 -5.60
CA ALA A 126 4.88 -12.13 -5.75
C ALA A 126 5.28 -12.05 -7.22
N LYS A 127 5.71 -10.87 -7.66
CA LYS A 127 6.38 -10.74 -8.95
C LYS A 127 7.84 -11.15 -8.80
N THR A 128 8.32 -11.96 -9.71
CA THR A 128 9.75 -12.29 -9.78
C THR A 128 10.51 -11.05 -10.25
N ILE A 129 11.47 -10.61 -9.44
CA ILE A 129 12.41 -9.57 -9.84
C ILE A 129 13.58 -10.26 -10.52
N ASP A 130 13.95 -9.81 -11.71
CA ASP A 130 15.07 -10.35 -12.45
C ASP A 130 16.37 -10.19 -11.63
N LYS A 131 17.09 -11.30 -11.45
CA LYS A 131 18.35 -11.33 -10.66
C LYS A 131 19.40 -10.34 -11.18
N LYS A 132 19.36 -10.00 -12.48
CA LYS A 132 20.28 -9.01 -13.04
C LYS A 132 20.14 -7.64 -12.35
N HIS A 133 18.93 -7.26 -11.89
CA HIS A 133 18.72 -5.98 -11.20
C HIS A 133 19.49 -5.90 -9.89
N TYR A 134 19.74 -7.02 -9.21
CA TYR A 134 20.56 -7.08 -8.00
C TYR A 134 22.06 -7.02 -8.29
N ASN A 135 22.50 -7.49 -9.46
CA ASN A 135 23.92 -7.61 -9.79
C ASN A 135 24.46 -6.36 -10.51
N ILE A 136 23.67 -5.78 -11.41
CA ILE A 136 24.10 -4.65 -12.25
C ILE A 136 23.31 -3.37 -11.97
N GLY A 137 22.31 -3.43 -11.09
CA GLY A 137 21.44 -2.30 -10.77
C GLY A 137 20.35 -2.06 -11.81
N VAL A 138 19.66 -0.93 -11.65
CA VAL A 138 18.53 -0.51 -12.48
C VAL A 138 18.70 0.94 -12.91
N LYS A 139 18.13 1.29 -14.06
CA LYS A 139 18.02 2.68 -14.49
C LYS A 139 16.87 3.35 -13.76
N VAL A 140 17.12 4.52 -13.19
CA VAL A 140 16.11 5.37 -12.56
C VAL A 140 16.04 6.71 -13.26
N LYS A 141 14.88 7.38 -13.18
CA LYS A 141 14.65 8.71 -13.74
C LYS A 141 14.30 9.68 -12.62
N LEU A 142 14.82 10.90 -12.67
CA LEU A 142 14.32 11.99 -11.84
C LEU A 142 12.99 12.47 -12.42
N CYS A 143 11.95 12.49 -11.60
CA CYS A 143 10.63 12.95 -11.98
C CYS A 143 10.63 14.47 -12.17
N LYS A 144 9.86 14.93 -13.16
CA LYS A 144 9.55 16.37 -13.35
C LYS A 144 8.34 16.78 -12.49
N THR A 145 7.47 15.81 -12.18
CA THR A 145 6.30 16.02 -11.33
C THR A 145 6.75 16.25 -9.90
N ASP A 146 6.31 17.35 -9.31
CA ASP A 146 6.48 17.63 -7.88
C ASP A 146 5.50 16.81 -7.04
N ILE A 147 5.89 16.49 -5.80
CA ILE A 147 4.96 15.97 -4.79
C ILE A 147 4.16 17.13 -4.22
N SER A 148 2.83 16.98 -4.19
CA SER A 148 1.94 17.99 -3.59
C SER A 148 2.21 18.12 -2.09
N GLU A 149 2.62 19.28 -1.66
CA GLU A 149 2.89 19.59 -0.25
C GLU A 149 1.60 19.92 0.49
N ASN A 150 1.17 19.02 1.37
CA ASN A 150 0.10 19.31 2.32
C ASN A 150 0.50 18.83 3.72
N LYS A 151 0.92 19.77 4.57
CA LYS A 151 1.39 19.49 5.95
C LYS A 151 0.37 18.73 6.80
N ARG A 152 -0.93 18.83 6.49
CA ARG A 152 -1.99 18.14 7.24
C ARG A 152 -2.05 16.64 6.94
N ILE A 153 -1.64 16.22 5.76
CA ILE A 153 -1.64 14.80 5.34
C ILE A 153 -0.24 14.26 5.04
N SER A 154 0.79 15.08 5.21
CA SER A 154 2.19 14.66 5.07
C SER A 154 2.52 13.55 6.07
N GLY A 155 3.32 12.58 5.65
CA GLY A 155 3.77 11.45 6.47
C GLY A 155 2.74 10.33 6.65
N ILE A 156 1.56 10.41 6.01
CA ILE A 156 0.60 9.31 6.00
C ILE A 156 0.45 8.70 4.60
N LYS A 157 0.12 7.42 4.55
CA LYS A 157 -0.08 6.68 3.30
C LYS A 157 -1.55 6.75 2.87
N HIS A 158 -1.97 7.94 2.39
CA HIS A 158 -3.34 8.23 1.94
C HIS A 158 -3.60 7.80 0.49
N LEU A 159 -4.87 7.76 0.07
CA LEU A 159 -5.28 7.31 -1.27
C LEU A 159 -5.04 8.33 -2.40
N ASN A 160 -4.76 9.60 -2.08
CA ASN A 160 -4.45 10.62 -3.08
C ASN A 160 -3.03 10.38 -3.63
N ARG A 161 -2.91 9.60 -4.71
CA ARG A 161 -1.65 9.19 -5.34
C ARG A 161 -1.52 9.67 -6.78
N LEU A 162 -2.23 10.74 -7.12
CA LEU A 162 -2.22 11.27 -8.47
C LEU A 162 -0.82 11.76 -8.88
N ASP A 163 -0.06 12.36 -7.96
CA ASP A 163 1.32 12.76 -8.20
C ASP A 163 2.17 11.58 -8.66
N SER A 164 2.09 10.44 -7.95
CA SER A 164 2.81 9.21 -8.33
C SER A 164 2.34 8.65 -9.68
N VAL A 165 1.06 8.76 -10.01
CA VAL A 165 0.50 8.32 -11.31
C VAL A 165 1.00 9.20 -12.44
N ILE A 166 0.98 10.53 -12.25
CA ILE A 166 1.49 11.49 -13.24
C ILE A 166 2.99 11.28 -13.43
N ALA A 167 3.76 11.22 -12.35
CA ALA A 167 5.19 10.98 -12.42
C ALA A 167 5.49 9.68 -13.16
N ARG A 168 4.77 8.56 -12.87
CA ARG A 168 4.99 7.28 -13.57
C ARG A 168 4.71 7.38 -15.08
N SER A 169 3.88 8.29 -15.53
CA SER A 169 3.62 8.51 -16.97
C SER A 169 4.76 9.24 -17.70
N GLU A 170 5.76 9.75 -17.00
CA GLU A 170 6.89 10.48 -17.61
C GLU A 170 7.91 9.58 -18.31
N TRP A 171 7.85 8.27 -18.14
CA TRP A 171 8.78 7.32 -18.75
C TRP A 171 8.12 6.01 -19.15
N ASP A 172 8.77 5.36 -20.10
CA ASP A 172 8.46 4.02 -20.58
C ASP A 172 9.18 2.93 -19.76
N ASP A 173 9.16 1.69 -20.22
CA ASP A 173 9.75 0.55 -19.52
C ASP A 173 11.30 0.49 -19.55
N ASN A 174 11.98 1.50 -20.13
CA ASN A 174 13.44 1.61 -20.10
C ASN A 174 13.98 2.02 -18.72
N TYR A 175 13.11 2.58 -17.86
CA TYR A 175 13.43 2.92 -16.48
C TYR A 175 12.65 2.03 -15.53
N PHE A 176 13.32 1.57 -14.49
CA PHE A 176 12.71 0.72 -13.46
C PHE A 176 11.83 1.53 -12.51
N GLU A 177 12.28 2.72 -12.15
CA GLU A 177 11.61 3.59 -11.17
C GLU A 177 11.87 5.07 -11.47
N GLY A 178 10.95 5.94 -11.05
CA GLY A 178 11.12 7.38 -10.99
C GLY A 178 11.39 7.84 -9.57
N LEU A 179 12.29 8.78 -9.40
CA LEU A 179 12.65 9.34 -8.11
C LEU A 179 12.13 10.77 -8.00
N PHE A 180 11.38 11.06 -6.96
CA PHE A 180 10.97 12.41 -6.62
C PHE A 180 12.10 13.20 -5.98
N VAL A 181 12.16 14.46 -6.30
CA VAL A 181 13.06 15.44 -5.70
C VAL A 181 12.25 16.61 -5.13
N ASP A 182 12.75 17.23 -4.08
CA ASP A 182 12.19 18.48 -3.58
C ASP A 182 12.68 19.70 -4.40
N LYS A 183 12.17 20.89 -4.07
CA LYS A 183 12.55 22.14 -4.74
C LYS A 183 14.03 22.52 -4.56
N SER A 184 14.72 21.91 -3.61
CA SER A 184 16.15 22.09 -3.35
C SER A 184 17.00 21.02 -4.05
N GLY A 185 16.38 20.09 -4.79
CA GLY A 185 17.05 18.99 -5.48
C GLY A 185 17.39 17.80 -4.59
N ASN A 186 16.88 17.74 -3.35
CA ASN A 186 17.08 16.57 -2.50
C ASN A 186 16.17 15.43 -2.93
N LEU A 187 16.70 14.21 -2.95
CA LEU A 187 15.92 13.00 -3.22
C LEU A 187 14.96 12.74 -2.06
N LEU A 188 13.69 12.47 -2.38
CA LEU A 188 12.62 12.18 -1.43
C LEU A 188 12.34 10.68 -1.37
N GLU A 189 11.66 10.16 -2.38
CA GLU A 189 11.24 8.75 -2.47
C GLU A 189 11.09 8.33 -3.94
N GLY A 190 10.94 7.04 -4.21
CA GLY A 190 10.49 6.54 -5.51
C GLY A 190 8.99 6.70 -5.68
N THR A 191 8.47 6.63 -6.93
CA THR A 191 7.02 6.73 -7.17
C THR A 191 6.22 5.63 -6.45
N MET A 192 6.85 4.46 -6.20
CA MET A 192 6.25 3.36 -5.43
C MET A 192 7.25 2.68 -4.47
N THR A 193 8.53 3.06 -4.47
CA THR A 193 9.60 2.44 -3.70
C THR A 193 10.22 3.40 -2.70
N ASN A 194 10.84 2.85 -1.65
CA ASN A 194 11.70 3.62 -0.75
C ASN A 194 13.11 3.72 -1.32
N ILE A 195 13.86 4.73 -0.88
CA ILE A 195 15.27 4.93 -1.21
C ILE A 195 16.10 4.72 0.05
N PHE A 196 17.20 3.99 -0.08
CA PHE A 196 18.17 3.81 0.97
C PHE A 196 19.55 4.16 0.44
N PHE A 197 20.28 5.01 1.16
CA PHE A 197 21.65 5.42 0.83
C PHE A 197 22.63 4.62 1.66
N ILE A 198 23.71 4.12 1.03
CA ILE A 198 24.81 3.46 1.72
C ILE A 198 26.02 4.38 1.62
N LYS A 199 26.52 4.89 2.75
CA LYS A 199 27.82 5.57 2.85
C LYS A 199 28.91 4.57 3.24
N LYS A 200 30.17 4.85 2.88
CA LYS A 200 31.35 4.00 3.23
C LYS A 200 31.48 3.67 4.73
N LYS A 201 30.75 4.35 5.63
CA LYS A 201 30.79 4.15 7.10
C LYS A 201 29.40 3.96 7.74
N GLY A 202 28.39 3.49 7.01
CA GLY A 202 27.07 3.19 7.59
C GLY A 202 25.90 3.45 6.65
N PHE A 203 24.71 3.03 7.06
CA PHE A 203 23.46 3.28 6.35
C PHE A 203 22.92 4.65 6.66
N VAL A 204 22.41 5.35 5.66
CA VAL A 204 21.62 6.58 5.83
C VAL A 204 20.22 6.27 5.29
N PHE A 205 19.21 6.48 6.11
CA PHE A 205 17.81 6.36 5.72
C PHE A 205 17.30 7.70 5.17
N SER A 206 16.46 7.66 4.17
CA SER A 206 15.67 8.80 3.71
C SER A 206 14.32 8.81 4.45
#